data_42ed8c67c0895abfdf3d7b98883c9f74
#
_entry.id   42ed8c67c0895abfdf3d7b98883c9f74
#
_cell.length_a   1.000
_cell.length_b   1.000
_cell.length_c   1.000
_cell.angle_alpha   90.00
_cell.angle_beta   90.00
_cell.angle_gamma   90.00
#
_symmetry.space_group_name_H-M   'P 1'
#
loop_
_entity.id
_entity.type
_entity.pdbx_description
1 polymer ?
#
loop_
_entity_poly.entity_id
_entity_poly.type
_entity_poly.pdbx_seq_one_letter_code
_entity_poly.pdbx_strand_id
1 'polypeptide(L)'
;MQFLKTQIQLLLFLFSLVCTGQQLPPIVKYSKEIYNAGIQNWMISQDNQRFIYFANNEGLLEFNGSKWILNPSPNETIIRSVNCIQDKIYTGAFMEFGYWQRAVNGELFYTSLSKSIKSKIKDDEQFWGIFPFDNWILFQSLEKIYAYNTKTKLFTIIEPKSTINKAFKTTNGIYFQTPNGLFEINQGKSKLFLSNDIINQNKLINIFETSDGLLLVTQKQGIFKYSF
;
A
#
# COMPACT_ATOMS: atom_id res chain seq x y z
N MET A 1 -60.65 19.00 -16.24
CA MET A 1 -59.59 18.16 -16.81
C MET A 1 -58.37 18.97 -17.27
N GLN A 2 -58.58 20.13 -17.92
CA GLN A 2 -57.49 21.00 -18.39
C GLN A 2 -56.70 21.65 -17.25
N PHE A 3 -57.35 22.13 -16.20
CA PHE A 3 -56.72 22.72 -15.03
C PHE A 3 -55.77 21.76 -14.29
N LEU A 4 -56.16 20.49 -14.16
CA LEU A 4 -55.34 19.46 -13.52
C LEU A 4 -54.08 19.13 -14.33
N LYS A 5 -54.20 19.15 -15.68
CA LYS A 5 -53.04 18.95 -16.58
C LYS A 5 -52.03 20.08 -16.45
N THR A 6 -52.48 21.33 -16.36
CA THR A 6 -51.58 22.49 -16.18
C THR A 6 -50.87 22.46 -14.82
N GLN A 7 -51.54 22.04 -13.76
CA GLN A 7 -50.90 21.90 -12.45
C GLN A 7 -49.83 20.79 -12.45
N ILE A 8 -50.10 19.66 -13.08
CA ILE A 8 -49.12 18.56 -13.21
C ILE A 8 -47.90 19.00 -14.03
N GLN A 9 -48.10 19.74 -15.11
CA GLN A 9 -47.01 20.29 -15.91
C GLN A 9 -46.17 21.30 -15.15
N LEU A 10 -46.81 22.16 -14.34
CA LEU A 10 -46.09 23.11 -13.49
C LEU A 10 -45.28 22.41 -12.40
N LEU A 11 -45.84 21.35 -11.80
CA LEU A 11 -45.18 20.55 -10.79
C LEU A 11 -43.96 19.81 -11.36
N LEU A 12 -44.08 19.22 -12.58
CA LEU A 12 -42.96 18.56 -13.29
C LEU A 12 -41.89 19.57 -13.68
N PHE A 13 -42.26 20.78 -14.10
CA PHE A 13 -41.30 21.85 -14.39
C PHE A 13 -40.56 22.32 -13.13
N LEU A 14 -41.26 22.48 -12.01
CA LEU A 14 -40.63 22.81 -10.72
C LEU A 14 -39.67 21.68 -10.24
N PHE A 15 -40.06 20.43 -10.45
CA PHE A 15 -39.21 19.28 -10.10
C PHE A 15 -37.92 19.21 -10.95
N SER A 16 -38.00 19.61 -12.23
CA SER A 16 -36.82 19.67 -13.09
C SER A 16 -35.79 20.74 -12.70
N LEU A 17 -36.25 21.81 -12.00
CA LEU A 17 -35.32 22.85 -11.51
C LEU A 17 -34.56 22.44 -10.25
N VAL A 18 -34.96 21.37 -9.56
CA VAL A 18 -34.28 20.84 -8.35
C VAL A 18 -33.22 19.77 -8.71
N CYS A 19 -33.17 19.31 -9.96
CA CYS A 19 -32.10 18.44 -10.43
C CYS A 19 -30.79 19.21 -10.55
N THR A 20 -30.11 19.42 -9.41
CA THR A 20 -28.73 19.86 -9.42
C THR A 20 -27.87 18.71 -9.96
N GLY A 21 -27.32 18.90 -11.16
CA GLY A 21 -26.36 17.96 -11.71
C GLY A 21 -25.23 17.72 -10.71
N GLN A 22 -24.80 16.48 -10.55
CA GLN A 22 -23.65 16.16 -9.72
C GLN A 22 -22.45 16.95 -10.24
N GLN A 23 -22.02 17.94 -9.48
CA GLN A 23 -20.75 18.59 -9.72
C GLN A 23 -19.65 17.56 -9.52
N LEU A 24 -18.74 17.47 -10.48
CA LEU A 24 -17.52 16.69 -10.31
C LEU A 24 -16.81 17.18 -9.05
N PRO A 25 -16.29 16.28 -8.20
CA PRO A 25 -15.56 16.69 -7.01
C PRO A 25 -14.41 17.61 -7.41
N PRO A 26 -14.14 18.67 -6.63
CA PRO A 26 -13.10 19.63 -6.94
C PRO A 26 -11.73 18.93 -6.99
N ILE A 27 -10.98 19.17 -8.06
CA ILE A 27 -9.62 18.65 -8.22
C ILE A 27 -8.65 19.75 -7.83
N VAL A 28 -7.81 19.49 -6.82
CA VAL A 28 -6.72 20.36 -6.41
C VAL A 28 -5.41 19.77 -6.91
N LYS A 29 -4.68 20.53 -7.74
CA LYS A 29 -3.37 20.14 -8.25
C LYS A 29 -2.28 20.73 -7.36
N TYR A 30 -1.45 19.87 -6.77
CA TYR A 30 -0.23 20.28 -6.07
C TYR A 30 0.96 20.07 -6.99
N SER A 31 1.65 21.14 -7.36
CA SER A 31 2.87 21.07 -8.15
C SER A 31 4.10 20.85 -7.25
N LYS A 32 5.23 20.48 -7.86
CA LYS A 32 6.50 20.26 -7.13
C LYS A 32 6.90 21.48 -6.30
N GLU A 33 6.67 22.69 -6.80
CA GLU A 33 7.00 23.95 -6.14
C GLU A 33 6.17 24.16 -4.85
N ILE A 34 4.96 23.57 -4.79
CA ILE A 34 4.09 23.67 -3.62
C ILE A 34 4.55 22.69 -2.52
N TYR A 35 4.87 21.44 -2.87
CA TYR A 35 5.25 20.45 -1.87
C TYR A 35 6.75 20.32 -1.65
N ASN A 36 7.58 20.97 -2.47
CA ASN A 36 9.03 21.10 -2.35
C ASN A 36 9.75 19.77 -2.06
N ALA A 37 9.50 18.76 -2.90
CA ALA A 37 10.12 17.44 -2.84
C ALA A 37 10.27 16.84 -4.23
N GLY A 38 10.83 15.62 -4.35
CA GLY A 38 10.98 14.91 -5.61
C GLY A 38 9.65 14.71 -6.34
N ILE A 39 9.67 14.74 -7.66
CA ILE A 39 8.47 14.60 -8.50
C ILE A 39 7.86 13.20 -8.45
N GLN A 40 8.63 12.20 -8.04
CA GLN A 40 8.20 10.81 -8.05
C GLN A 40 7.78 10.35 -6.66
N ASN A 41 6.51 9.97 -6.56
CA ASN A 41 5.90 9.34 -5.39
C ASN A 41 5.58 7.88 -5.74
N TRP A 42 6.06 6.95 -4.93
CA TRP A 42 5.93 5.50 -5.18
C TRP A 42 4.72 4.88 -4.50
N MET A 43 4.39 5.37 -3.33
CA MET A 43 3.28 4.85 -2.53
C MET A 43 2.69 5.97 -1.66
N ILE A 44 1.42 5.83 -1.31
CA ILE A 44 0.68 6.76 -0.46
C ILE A 44 0.04 5.98 0.69
N SER A 45 0.02 6.57 1.89
CA SER A 45 -0.70 6.04 3.04
C SER A 45 -1.28 7.17 3.88
N GLN A 46 -2.32 6.88 4.65
CA GLN A 46 -2.95 7.86 5.55
C GLN A 46 -3.02 7.28 6.95
N ASP A 47 -2.73 8.11 7.96
CA ASP A 47 -2.88 7.75 9.36
C ASP A 47 -4.29 8.03 9.90
N ASN A 48 -4.52 7.66 11.17
CA ASN A 48 -5.80 7.86 11.85
C ASN A 48 -6.11 9.34 12.14
N GLN A 49 -5.11 10.22 12.10
CA GLN A 49 -5.25 11.67 12.25
C GLN A 49 -5.51 12.38 10.90
N ARG A 50 -5.62 11.58 9.81
CA ARG A 50 -5.82 12.04 8.43
C ARG A 50 -4.63 12.73 7.81
N PHE A 51 -3.43 12.59 8.38
CA PHE A 51 -2.21 13.00 7.71
C PHE A 51 -1.89 12.01 6.60
N ILE A 52 -1.47 12.53 5.45
CA ILE A 52 -1.15 11.72 4.26
C ILE A 52 0.36 11.68 4.10
N TYR A 53 0.90 10.50 3.88
CA TYR A 53 2.32 10.25 3.72
C TYR A 53 2.61 9.66 2.35
N PHE A 54 3.65 10.17 1.72
CA PHE A 54 4.11 9.68 0.41
C PHE A 54 5.53 9.14 0.55
N ALA A 55 5.75 7.95 -0.01
CA ALA A 55 7.08 7.43 -0.25
C ALA A 55 7.67 8.18 -1.46
N ASN A 56 8.55 9.15 -1.21
CA ASN A 56 9.10 10.05 -2.21
C ASN A 56 10.59 9.78 -2.46
N ASN A 57 11.09 10.20 -3.62
CA ASN A 57 12.51 10.07 -3.95
C ASN A 57 13.46 10.81 -2.99
N GLU A 58 13.00 11.84 -2.32
CA GLU A 58 13.80 12.66 -1.40
C GLU A 58 13.53 12.35 0.08
N GLY A 59 12.59 11.42 0.39
CA GLY A 59 12.28 11.06 1.76
C GLY A 59 10.81 10.75 2.00
N LEU A 60 10.37 10.87 3.25
CA LEU A 60 8.97 10.76 3.64
C LEU A 60 8.31 12.13 3.53
N LEU A 61 7.47 12.30 2.53
CA LEU A 61 6.72 13.54 2.33
C LEU A 61 5.38 13.44 3.07
N GLU A 62 5.12 14.38 3.97
CA GLU A 62 3.91 14.48 4.78
C GLU A 62 3.02 15.62 4.31
N PHE A 63 1.71 15.39 4.30
CA PHE A 63 0.68 16.41 4.12
C PHE A 63 -0.35 16.34 5.24
N ASN A 64 -0.50 17.44 5.99
CA ASN A 64 -1.43 17.53 7.13
C ASN A 64 -2.76 18.21 6.80
N GLY A 65 -3.09 18.35 5.50
CA GLY A 65 -4.28 19.07 5.04
C GLY A 65 -4.01 20.54 4.71
N SER A 66 -2.91 21.13 5.18
CA SER A 66 -2.54 22.52 4.96
C SER A 66 -1.08 22.69 4.52
N LYS A 67 -0.16 21.98 5.16
CA LYS A 67 1.28 22.10 4.95
C LYS A 67 1.88 20.81 4.44
N TRP A 68 2.91 20.95 3.61
CA TRP A 68 3.78 19.88 3.15
C TRP A 68 5.08 19.91 3.94
N ILE A 69 5.54 18.75 4.42
CA ILE A 69 6.77 18.61 5.18
C ILE A 69 7.55 17.43 4.60
N LEU A 70 8.78 17.68 4.15
CA LEU A 70 9.69 16.61 3.73
C LEU A 70 10.55 16.21 4.92
N ASN A 71 10.49 14.92 5.28
CA ASN A 71 11.35 14.29 6.27
C ASN A 71 12.38 13.45 5.50
N PRO A 72 13.66 13.85 5.46
CA PRO A 72 14.70 13.11 4.75
C PRO A 72 14.82 11.68 5.27
N SER A 73 15.05 10.73 4.37
CA SER A 73 15.28 9.34 4.78
C SER A 73 16.59 9.22 5.58
N PRO A 74 16.70 8.27 6.53
CA PRO A 74 17.86 8.18 7.43
C PRO A 74 19.21 7.97 6.75
N ASN A 75 19.20 7.44 5.55
CA ASN A 75 20.38 7.18 4.72
C ASN A 75 20.37 8.00 3.42
N GLU A 76 19.55 9.07 3.37
CA GLU A 76 19.42 9.99 2.23
C GLU A 76 19.10 9.30 0.89
N THR A 77 18.39 8.17 0.96
CA THR A 77 17.99 7.40 -0.22
C THR A 77 16.49 7.47 -0.47
N ILE A 78 16.08 6.95 -1.62
CA ILE A 78 14.68 6.90 -2.05
C ILE A 78 13.85 6.02 -1.11
N ILE A 79 12.73 6.54 -0.62
CA ILE A 79 11.70 5.71 0.04
C ILE A 79 10.80 5.12 -1.05
N ARG A 80 10.66 3.79 -1.04
CA ARG A 80 9.88 3.01 -2.02
C ARG A 80 8.50 2.64 -1.53
N SER A 81 8.37 2.41 -0.23
CA SER A 81 7.09 2.01 0.37
C SER A 81 6.81 2.75 1.65
N VAL A 82 5.53 2.99 1.92
CA VAL A 82 5.03 3.60 3.14
C VAL A 82 3.71 2.94 3.55
N ASN A 83 3.54 2.66 4.84
CA ASN A 83 2.28 2.18 5.38
C ASN A 83 2.09 2.68 6.81
N CYS A 84 0.97 3.38 7.05
CA CYS A 84 0.56 3.82 8.39
C CYS A 84 -0.16 2.67 9.10
N ILE A 85 0.40 2.23 10.21
CA ILE A 85 -0.10 1.09 10.98
C ILE A 85 -0.14 1.50 12.44
N GLN A 86 -1.33 1.65 13.00
CA GLN A 86 -1.56 2.18 14.34
C GLN A 86 -0.97 3.59 14.48
N ASP A 87 -0.04 3.80 15.40
CA ASP A 87 0.65 5.05 15.71
C ASP A 87 2.00 5.22 14.99
N LYS A 88 2.33 4.32 14.05
CA LYS A 88 3.62 4.28 13.35
C LYS A 88 3.46 4.38 11.85
N ILE A 89 4.38 5.11 11.23
CA ILE A 89 4.52 5.21 9.78
C ILE A 89 5.71 4.34 9.38
N TYR A 90 5.45 3.14 8.88
CA TYR A 90 6.50 2.24 8.40
C TYR A 90 6.96 2.65 7.02
N THR A 91 8.28 2.65 6.80
CA THR A 91 8.90 2.95 5.50
C THR A 91 9.91 1.91 5.10
N GLY A 92 9.95 1.63 3.79
CA GLY A 92 10.97 0.82 3.15
C GLY A 92 11.70 1.64 2.09
N ALA A 93 13.02 1.64 2.18
CA ALA A 93 13.93 2.41 1.34
C ALA A 93 14.99 1.52 0.69
N PHE A 94 16.09 2.08 0.22
CA PHE A 94 17.27 1.37 -0.27
C PHE A 94 18.09 0.87 0.93
N MET A 95 18.25 -0.44 1.07
CA MET A 95 18.99 -1.12 2.15
C MET A 95 18.56 -0.74 3.58
N GLU A 96 17.38 -0.12 3.73
CA GLU A 96 16.90 0.41 5.00
C GLU A 96 15.38 0.26 5.10
N PHE A 97 14.89 -0.15 6.27
CA PHE A 97 13.50 -0.10 6.63
C PHE A 97 13.31 0.07 8.13
N GLY A 98 12.20 0.69 8.50
CA GLY A 98 11.88 0.95 9.88
C GLY A 98 10.56 1.70 10.01
N TYR A 99 10.43 2.51 11.04
CA TYR A 99 9.23 3.30 11.27
C TYR A 99 9.54 4.68 11.83
N TRP A 100 8.63 5.59 11.56
CA TRP A 100 8.57 6.92 12.13
C TRP A 100 7.48 6.98 13.19
N GLN A 101 7.73 7.76 14.24
CA GLN A 101 6.75 8.10 15.25
C GLN A 101 6.75 9.61 15.49
N ARG A 102 5.57 10.14 15.80
CA ARG A 102 5.43 11.57 16.12
C ARG A 102 5.71 11.78 17.60
N ALA A 103 6.63 12.67 17.90
CA ALA A 103 6.92 13.14 19.25
C ALA A 103 5.83 14.12 19.73
N VAL A 104 5.84 14.43 21.02
CA VAL A 104 4.89 15.37 21.65
C VAL A 104 4.98 16.77 21.02
N ASN A 105 6.18 17.18 20.59
CA ASN A 105 6.43 18.45 19.89
C ASN A 105 5.95 18.45 18.42
N GLY A 106 5.42 17.33 17.93
CA GLY A 106 4.91 17.20 16.56
C GLY A 106 5.93 16.76 15.52
N GLU A 107 7.20 16.64 15.85
CA GLU A 107 8.25 16.16 14.93
C GLU A 107 8.22 14.65 14.76
N LEU A 108 8.59 14.17 13.57
CA LEU A 108 8.78 12.75 13.30
C LEU A 108 10.22 12.34 13.63
N PHE A 109 10.36 11.27 14.40
CA PHE A 109 11.65 10.62 14.62
C PHE A 109 11.64 9.20 14.05
N TYR A 110 12.77 8.79 13.49
CA TYR A 110 12.93 7.50 12.83
C TYR A 110 13.58 6.46 13.72
N THR A 111 13.06 5.22 13.67
CA THR A 111 13.67 4.04 14.29
C THR A 111 13.97 3.00 13.21
N SER A 112 15.25 2.72 12.97
CA SER A 112 15.69 1.68 12.05
C SER A 112 15.41 0.30 12.64
N LEU A 113 14.74 -0.55 11.86
CA LEU A 113 14.57 -1.98 12.14
C LEU A 113 15.62 -2.82 11.41
N SER A 114 16.00 -2.41 10.21
CA SER A 114 16.98 -3.07 9.36
C SER A 114 18.36 -3.16 10.00
N LYS A 115 18.74 -2.18 10.85
CA LYS A 115 20.05 -2.12 11.52
C LYS A 115 20.36 -3.41 12.31
N SER A 116 19.36 -4.01 12.96
CA SER A 116 19.53 -5.23 13.75
C SER A 116 19.83 -6.49 12.92
N ILE A 117 19.53 -6.46 11.64
CA ILE A 117 19.70 -7.58 10.70
C ILE A 117 20.48 -7.18 9.43
N LYS A 118 21.27 -6.13 9.51
CA LYS A 118 22.00 -5.56 8.37
C LYS A 118 22.80 -6.60 7.60
N SER A 119 23.43 -7.56 8.29
CA SER A 119 24.19 -8.66 7.67
C SER A 119 23.35 -9.64 6.85
N LYS A 120 22.02 -9.58 6.93
CA LYS A 120 21.07 -10.42 6.19
C LYS A 120 20.47 -9.71 4.99
N ILE A 121 20.62 -8.40 4.91
CA ILE A 121 20.17 -7.58 3.79
C ILE A 121 21.23 -7.67 2.70
N LYS A 122 20.78 -7.98 1.50
CA LYS A 122 21.66 -8.07 0.31
C LYS A 122 22.03 -6.66 -0.15
N ASP A 123 23.22 -6.52 -0.76
CA ASP A 123 23.61 -5.28 -1.40
C ASP A 123 22.59 -4.91 -2.50
N ASP A 124 22.26 -3.61 -2.60
CA ASP A 124 21.29 -3.05 -3.53
C ASP A 124 19.81 -3.44 -3.28
N GLU A 125 19.50 -4.04 -2.13
CA GLU A 125 18.15 -4.47 -1.80
C GLU A 125 17.22 -3.26 -1.54
N GLN A 126 16.03 -3.26 -2.16
CA GLN A 126 15.03 -2.22 -2.03
C GLN A 126 13.71 -2.81 -1.52
N PHE A 127 13.03 -2.07 -0.63
CA PHE A 127 11.83 -2.55 0.03
C PHE A 127 10.57 -1.92 -0.59
N TRP A 128 9.89 -2.71 -1.41
CA TRP A 128 8.78 -2.27 -2.27
C TRP A 128 7.39 -2.40 -1.64
N GLY A 129 7.24 -3.19 -0.59
CA GLY A 129 5.95 -3.42 0.04
C GLY A 129 6.06 -3.59 1.55
N ILE A 130 5.02 -3.10 2.26
CA ILE A 130 4.89 -3.23 3.71
C ILE A 130 3.49 -3.73 4.02
N PHE A 131 3.40 -4.88 4.70
CA PHE A 131 2.13 -5.56 4.95
C PHE A 131 1.98 -5.89 6.43
N PRO A 132 0.99 -5.32 7.13
CA PRO A 132 0.64 -5.75 8.49
C PRO A 132 -0.22 -7.01 8.45
N PHE A 133 0.10 -7.99 9.30
CA PHE A 133 -0.71 -9.16 9.53
C PHE A 133 -0.55 -9.64 10.98
N ASP A 134 -1.62 -9.63 11.75
CA ASP A 134 -1.60 -9.91 13.18
C ASP A 134 -0.53 -9.08 13.93
N ASN A 135 0.44 -9.77 14.54
CA ASN A 135 1.56 -9.13 15.23
C ASN A 135 2.82 -8.99 14.35
N TRP A 136 2.68 -9.15 13.05
CA TRP A 136 3.78 -9.09 12.10
C TRP A 136 3.69 -7.87 11.19
N ILE A 137 4.83 -7.27 10.92
CA ILE A 137 5.02 -6.30 9.84
C ILE A 137 6.01 -6.92 8.86
N LEU A 138 5.55 -7.12 7.62
CA LEU A 138 6.34 -7.74 6.57
C LEU A 138 6.88 -6.66 5.65
N PHE A 139 8.20 -6.64 5.46
CA PHE A 139 8.90 -5.79 4.50
C PHE A 139 9.32 -6.65 3.31
N GLN A 140 8.80 -6.35 2.13
CA GLN A 140 9.03 -7.13 0.92
C GLN A 140 10.05 -6.43 0.02
N SER A 141 11.11 -7.14 -0.29
CA SER A 141 12.02 -6.83 -1.40
C SER A 141 11.70 -7.73 -2.62
N LEU A 142 12.53 -7.68 -3.65
CA LEU A 142 12.43 -8.61 -4.78
C LEU A 142 13.03 -9.99 -4.44
N GLU A 143 13.87 -10.08 -3.46
CA GLU A 143 14.59 -11.30 -3.07
C GLU A 143 13.98 -11.98 -1.86
N LYS A 144 13.53 -11.19 -0.87
CA LYS A 144 13.13 -11.71 0.45
C LYS A 144 11.92 -10.99 1.01
N ILE A 145 11.32 -11.61 2.02
CA ILE A 145 10.35 -10.95 2.89
C ILE A 145 10.86 -11.03 4.32
N TYR A 146 11.04 -9.87 4.94
CA TYR A 146 11.49 -9.72 6.31
C TYR A 146 10.26 -9.51 7.20
N ALA A 147 9.89 -10.54 7.93
CA ALA A 147 8.74 -10.53 8.83
C ALA A 147 9.22 -10.13 10.25
N TYR A 148 8.89 -8.93 10.67
CA TYR A 148 9.18 -8.40 12.00
C TYR A 148 8.01 -8.66 12.94
N ASN A 149 8.24 -9.37 14.04
CA ASN A 149 7.24 -9.58 15.08
C ASN A 149 7.22 -8.40 16.05
N THR A 150 6.12 -7.67 16.11
CA THR A 150 6.00 -6.46 16.94
C THR A 150 6.00 -6.72 18.44
N LYS A 151 5.66 -7.95 18.89
CA LYS A 151 5.68 -8.35 20.30
C LYS A 151 7.07 -8.82 20.74
N THR A 152 7.64 -9.78 20.02
CA THR A 152 8.93 -10.39 20.39
C THR A 152 10.13 -9.57 19.92
N LYS A 153 9.93 -8.62 18.99
CA LYS A 153 10.98 -7.81 18.34
C LYS A 153 11.97 -8.63 17.51
N LEU A 154 11.62 -9.86 17.17
CA LEU A 154 12.44 -10.76 16.36
C LEU A 154 12.01 -10.76 14.90
N PHE A 155 12.95 -11.14 14.03
CA PHE A 155 12.74 -11.32 12.61
C PHE A 155 12.66 -12.78 12.21
N THR A 156 11.77 -13.08 11.27
CA THR A 156 11.82 -14.28 10.44
C THR A 156 12.02 -13.84 9.00
N ILE A 157 12.92 -14.49 8.26
CA ILE A 157 13.23 -14.14 6.88
C ILE A 157 12.73 -15.25 5.97
N ILE A 158 11.89 -14.89 5.02
CA ILE A 158 11.41 -15.77 3.96
C ILE A 158 12.23 -15.48 2.72
N GLU A 159 12.98 -16.48 2.26
CA GLU A 159 13.87 -16.41 1.10
C GLU A 159 13.44 -17.44 0.05
N PRO A 160 12.59 -17.04 -0.91
CA PRO A 160 12.18 -17.91 -2.00
C PRO A 160 13.36 -18.25 -2.92
N LYS A 161 13.27 -19.36 -3.64
CA LYS A 161 14.29 -19.77 -4.63
C LYS A 161 14.31 -18.90 -5.89
N SER A 162 13.35 -17.99 -6.05
CA SER A 162 13.20 -17.12 -7.22
C SER A 162 12.68 -15.75 -6.80
N THR A 163 12.89 -14.77 -7.67
CA THR A 163 12.48 -13.37 -7.47
C THR A 163 10.99 -13.24 -7.16
N ILE A 164 10.66 -12.43 -6.17
CA ILE A 164 9.30 -12.08 -5.81
C ILE A 164 8.78 -11.03 -6.78
N ASN A 165 7.72 -11.34 -7.50
CA ASN A 165 7.07 -10.39 -8.39
C ASN A 165 6.33 -9.31 -7.61
N LYS A 166 5.50 -9.73 -6.65
CA LYS A 166 4.71 -8.85 -5.77
C LYS A 166 4.12 -9.65 -4.61
N ALA A 167 3.94 -8.99 -3.48
CA ALA A 167 3.15 -9.50 -2.36
C ALA A 167 1.78 -8.80 -2.29
N PHE A 168 0.81 -9.49 -1.72
CA PHE A 168 -0.59 -9.08 -1.61
C PHE A 168 -1.11 -9.38 -0.23
N LYS A 169 -1.89 -8.45 0.33
CA LYS A 169 -2.61 -8.67 1.57
C LYS A 169 -4.10 -8.82 1.25
N THR A 170 -4.71 -9.85 1.80
CA THR A 170 -6.17 -10.03 1.87
C THR A 170 -6.63 -9.89 3.32
N THR A 171 -7.91 -10.12 3.59
CA THR A 171 -8.45 -10.11 4.95
C THR A 171 -7.83 -11.21 5.81
N ASN A 172 -7.69 -12.42 5.26
CA ASN A 172 -7.31 -13.62 6.01
C ASN A 172 -5.88 -14.09 5.76
N GLY A 173 -5.10 -13.43 4.88
CA GLY A 173 -3.75 -13.87 4.59
C GLY A 173 -2.87 -12.89 3.84
N ILE A 174 -1.61 -13.24 3.75
CA ILE A 174 -0.64 -12.57 2.90
C ILE A 174 -0.11 -13.58 1.89
N TYR A 175 -0.12 -13.18 0.64
CA TYR A 175 0.35 -13.97 -0.49
C TYR A 175 1.51 -13.25 -1.17
N PHE A 176 2.41 -14.00 -1.81
CA PHE A 176 3.38 -13.43 -2.72
C PHE A 176 3.54 -14.32 -3.95
N GLN A 177 3.73 -13.69 -5.09
CA GLN A 177 3.94 -14.38 -6.35
C GLN A 177 5.41 -14.40 -6.74
N THR A 178 5.85 -15.58 -7.21
CA THR A 178 7.12 -15.79 -7.93
C THR A 178 6.82 -16.44 -9.29
N PRO A 179 7.80 -16.60 -10.19
CA PRO A 179 7.63 -17.40 -11.40
C PRO A 179 7.23 -18.86 -11.15
N ASN A 180 7.44 -19.37 -9.94
CA ASN A 180 7.15 -20.78 -9.56
C ASN A 180 5.76 -20.96 -8.93
N GLY A 181 4.97 -19.89 -8.79
CA GLY A 181 3.62 -19.94 -8.26
C GLY A 181 3.28 -18.81 -7.29
N LEU A 182 2.11 -18.93 -6.73
CA LEU A 182 1.59 -18.10 -5.65
C LEU A 182 1.81 -18.83 -4.32
N PHE A 183 2.41 -18.15 -3.37
CA PHE A 183 2.72 -18.67 -2.03
C PHE A 183 1.91 -17.90 -0.99
N GLU A 184 1.44 -18.61 0.03
CA GLU A 184 0.84 -18.04 1.22
C GLU A 184 1.87 -17.93 2.35
N ILE A 185 1.80 -16.84 3.13
CA ILE A 185 2.61 -16.66 4.33
C ILE A 185 1.75 -16.94 5.56
N ASN A 186 2.19 -17.90 6.35
CA ASN A 186 1.56 -18.24 7.62
C ASN A 186 2.62 -18.37 8.71
N GLN A 187 2.48 -17.58 9.81
CA GLN A 187 3.40 -17.59 10.96
C GLN A 187 4.89 -17.46 10.58
N GLY A 188 5.20 -16.60 9.63
CA GLY A 188 6.57 -16.33 9.17
C GLY A 188 7.16 -17.41 8.26
N LYS A 189 6.37 -18.39 7.81
CA LYS A 189 6.76 -19.41 6.84
C LYS A 189 5.95 -19.27 5.56
N SER A 190 6.54 -19.63 4.44
CA SER A 190 5.84 -19.67 3.15
C SER A 190 5.45 -21.10 2.76
N LYS A 191 4.26 -21.24 2.21
CA LYS A 191 3.75 -22.49 1.64
C LYS A 191 3.24 -22.22 0.22
N LEU A 192 3.54 -23.11 -0.72
CA LEU A 192 2.95 -23.04 -2.06
C LEU A 192 1.43 -23.15 -1.94
N PHE A 193 0.73 -22.13 -2.44
CA PHE A 193 -0.73 -22.07 -2.43
C PHE A 193 -1.29 -22.52 -3.77
N LEU A 194 -0.77 -21.97 -4.88
CA LEU A 194 -1.25 -22.28 -6.22
C LEU A 194 -0.12 -22.20 -7.23
N SER A 195 -0.01 -23.22 -8.10
CA SER A 195 0.91 -23.22 -9.22
C SER A 195 0.21 -23.85 -10.43
N ASN A 196 0.11 -23.09 -11.49
CA ASN A 196 -0.39 -23.49 -12.80
C ASN A 196 0.12 -22.52 -13.87
N ASP A 197 -0.11 -22.82 -15.14
CA ASP A 197 0.39 -22.00 -16.25
C ASP A 197 -0.12 -20.55 -16.19
N ILE A 198 -1.35 -20.32 -15.75
CA ILE A 198 -1.91 -18.98 -15.62
C ILE A 198 -1.10 -18.15 -14.62
N ILE A 199 -0.84 -18.71 -13.43
CA ILE A 199 -0.13 -18.03 -12.35
C ILE A 199 1.37 -17.92 -12.64
N ASN A 200 1.97 -18.94 -13.23
CA ASN A 200 3.41 -18.99 -13.46
C ASN A 200 3.85 -18.09 -14.62
N GLN A 201 2.99 -17.92 -15.64
CA GLN A 201 3.30 -17.14 -16.85
C GLN A 201 2.79 -15.70 -16.80
N ASN A 202 1.92 -15.34 -15.86
CA ASN A 202 1.32 -14.01 -15.79
C ASN A 202 1.60 -13.35 -14.44
N LYS A 203 2.03 -12.09 -14.50
CA LYS A 203 2.14 -11.27 -13.28
C LYS A 203 0.76 -10.94 -12.73
N LEU A 204 0.54 -11.19 -11.45
CA LEU A 204 -0.64 -10.73 -10.74
C LEU A 204 -0.51 -9.22 -10.45
N ILE A 205 -1.58 -8.50 -10.68
CA ILE A 205 -1.72 -7.08 -10.33
C ILE A 205 -2.29 -6.96 -8.92
N ASN A 206 -3.33 -7.75 -8.63
CA ASN A 206 -4.00 -7.76 -7.32
C ASN A 206 -4.69 -9.10 -7.04
N ILE A 207 -5.00 -9.31 -5.75
CA ILE A 207 -5.79 -10.41 -5.24
C ILE A 207 -6.89 -9.83 -4.38
N PHE A 208 -8.13 -10.22 -4.64
CA PHE A 208 -9.29 -9.89 -3.81
C PHE A 208 -9.87 -11.16 -3.21
N GLU A 209 -10.19 -11.09 -1.93
CA GLU A 209 -10.87 -12.17 -1.24
C GLU A 209 -12.37 -12.07 -1.45
N THR A 210 -13.01 -13.21 -1.66
CA THR A 210 -14.47 -13.37 -1.76
C THR A 210 -14.94 -14.34 -0.70
N SER A 211 -16.26 -14.48 -0.53
CA SER A 211 -16.85 -15.43 0.44
C SER A 211 -16.46 -16.88 0.18
N ASP A 212 -16.08 -17.24 -1.04
CA ASP A 212 -15.85 -18.61 -1.50
C ASP A 212 -14.52 -18.82 -2.23
N GLY A 213 -13.58 -17.85 -2.10
CA GLY A 213 -12.29 -17.99 -2.75
C GLY A 213 -11.54 -16.67 -2.98
N LEU A 214 -10.72 -16.65 -4.02
CA LEU A 214 -9.92 -15.49 -4.41
C LEU A 214 -10.21 -15.09 -5.85
N LEU A 215 -10.29 -13.78 -6.12
CA LEU A 215 -10.21 -13.21 -7.46
C LEU A 215 -8.77 -12.79 -7.72
N LEU A 216 -8.17 -13.38 -8.73
CA LEU A 216 -6.78 -13.16 -9.16
C LEU A 216 -6.78 -12.28 -10.39
N VAL A 217 -6.30 -11.04 -10.26
CA VAL A 217 -6.22 -10.08 -11.37
C VAL A 217 -4.85 -10.15 -12.00
N THR A 218 -4.79 -10.58 -13.26
CA THR A 218 -3.53 -10.71 -14.02
C THR A 218 -3.27 -9.48 -14.88
N GLN A 219 -2.01 -9.25 -15.21
CA GLN A 219 -1.61 -8.12 -16.05
C GLN A 219 -2.10 -8.23 -17.49
N LYS A 220 -2.22 -9.44 -18.06
CA LYS A 220 -2.47 -9.65 -19.49
C LYS A 220 -3.69 -10.48 -19.83
N GLN A 221 -4.18 -11.33 -18.92
CA GLN A 221 -5.21 -12.32 -19.22
C GLN A 221 -6.54 -12.11 -18.46
N GLY A 222 -6.70 -10.96 -17.80
CA GLY A 222 -7.95 -10.63 -17.10
C GLY A 222 -8.03 -11.18 -15.69
N ILE A 223 -9.24 -11.56 -15.26
CA ILE A 223 -9.55 -11.94 -13.88
C ILE A 223 -9.93 -13.41 -13.82
N PHE A 224 -9.33 -14.13 -12.89
CA PHE A 224 -9.61 -15.54 -12.62
C PHE A 224 -10.16 -15.70 -11.21
N LYS A 225 -11.13 -16.61 -11.04
CA LYS A 225 -11.62 -17.00 -9.75
C LYS A 225 -10.97 -18.33 -9.34
N TYR A 226 -10.41 -18.34 -8.14
CA TYR A 226 -9.99 -19.55 -7.44
C TYR A 226 -10.99 -19.81 -6.31
N SER A 227 -11.65 -20.96 -6.29
CA SER A 227 -12.61 -21.37 -5.25
C SER A 227 -11.93 -22.30 -4.25
N PHE A 228 -12.20 -22.07 -2.95
CA PHE A 228 -11.72 -22.91 -1.85
C PHE A 228 -12.43 -24.28 -1.82
#